data_1251dbe7000e3500af6a0027d548473f
#
_entry.id   1251dbe7000e3500af6a0027d548473f
#
_cell.length_a   1.000
_cell.length_b   1.000
_cell.length_c   1.000
_cell.angle_alpha   90.00
_cell.angle_beta   90.00
_cell.angle_gamma   90.00
#
_symmetry.space_group_name_H-M   'P 1'
#
loop_
_entity.id
_entity.type
_entity.pdbx_description
1 polymer ?
#
loop_
_entity_poly.entity_id
_entity_poly.type
_entity_poly.pdbx_seq_one_letter_code
_entity_poly.pdbx_strand_id
1 'polypeptide(L)'
;FHTIYWPIILMALGEPLPKKVLGHPWLLMNNDKMSKSKGNMLYGDDLVRMFGLDAIRYYLLSEMGYQNDGNISYDAIISRTNIDLANIYGNLVSRTASMIKQYFGGIIPAPSANEEVDTALIETVRAEAKAAYDLLDKYYLSDAATHIIALLKACNKYIDDTTPWMLAKDESKRERLQNVMAYLVEGIRTATTLFTPYMPTTAENVAKLFGFDTSLDKLADFKCDFAGNTVGECGKLFARIDKAEFDKQLAKEAEEKEKKALEGKIDIEDFAKVSLV
;
A
#
# COMPACT_ATOMS: atom_id res chain seq x y z
N PHE A 1 -27.31 9.76 -12.83
CA PHE A 1 -28.23 8.68 -12.46
C PHE A 1 -28.15 8.37 -10.97
N HIS A 2 -26.98 8.03 -10.43
CA HIS A 2 -26.82 7.61 -9.03
C HIS A 2 -27.23 8.66 -7.99
N THR A 3 -27.17 9.94 -8.31
CA THR A 3 -27.55 11.04 -7.41
C THR A 3 -29.03 11.44 -7.52
N ILE A 4 -29.76 10.88 -8.46
CA ILE A 4 -31.18 11.17 -8.70
C ILE A 4 -32.00 9.90 -8.48
N TYR A 5 -31.85 8.88 -9.33
CA TYR A 5 -32.70 7.69 -9.26
C TYR A 5 -32.50 6.86 -8.01
N TRP A 6 -31.27 6.70 -7.55
CA TRP A 6 -30.99 5.96 -6.33
C TRP A 6 -31.66 6.57 -5.08
N PRO A 7 -31.52 7.89 -4.81
CA PRO A 7 -32.28 8.55 -3.74
C PRO A 7 -33.80 8.40 -3.89
N ILE A 8 -34.36 8.50 -5.09
CA ILE A 8 -35.80 8.33 -5.33
C ILE A 8 -36.25 6.90 -4.93
N ILE A 9 -35.48 5.88 -5.30
CA ILE A 9 -35.76 4.49 -4.93
C ILE A 9 -35.70 4.31 -3.42
N LEU A 10 -34.68 4.85 -2.74
CA LEU A 10 -34.57 4.79 -1.29
C LEU A 10 -35.76 5.46 -0.59
N MET A 11 -36.17 6.63 -1.07
CA MET A 11 -37.37 7.33 -0.56
C MET A 11 -38.64 6.50 -0.74
N ALA A 12 -38.80 5.86 -1.90
CA ALA A 12 -39.95 5.01 -2.17
C ALA A 12 -40.00 3.75 -1.28
N LEU A 13 -38.83 3.26 -0.87
CA LEU A 13 -38.69 2.12 0.06
C LEU A 13 -38.77 2.52 1.54
N GLY A 14 -38.79 3.80 1.86
CA GLY A 14 -38.73 4.29 3.25
C GLY A 14 -37.34 4.14 3.88
N GLU A 15 -36.31 3.96 3.07
CA GLU A 15 -34.92 3.81 3.54
C GLU A 15 -34.22 5.17 3.70
N PRO A 16 -33.26 5.29 4.64
CA PRO A 16 -32.51 6.53 4.84
C PRO A 16 -31.67 6.89 3.62
N LEU A 17 -31.63 8.20 3.31
CA LEU A 17 -30.84 8.70 2.21
C LEU A 17 -29.32 8.71 2.54
N PRO A 18 -28.44 8.54 1.55
CA PRO A 18 -27.00 8.64 1.76
C PRO A 18 -26.64 10.06 2.22
N LYS A 19 -25.80 10.18 3.25
CA LYS A 19 -25.33 11.47 3.77
C LYS A 19 -24.40 12.19 2.80
N LYS A 20 -23.69 11.43 1.96
CA LYS A 20 -22.74 11.95 0.97
C LYS A 20 -22.70 11.02 -0.23
N VAL A 21 -22.56 11.56 -1.42
CA VAL A 21 -22.29 10.82 -2.66
C VAL A 21 -20.94 11.29 -3.18
N LEU A 22 -20.01 10.34 -3.29
CA LEU A 22 -18.67 10.58 -3.82
C LEU A 22 -18.63 10.16 -5.27
N GLY A 23 -18.27 11.11 -6.15
CA GLY A 23 -17.96 10.81 -7.56
C GLY A 23 -16.44 10.79 -7.75
N HIS A 24 -15.97 9.88 -8.57
CA HIS A 24 -14.58 9.84 -9.00
C HIS A 24 -14.48 9.88 -10.54
N PRO A 25 -13.37 10.36 -11.11
CA PRO A 25 -13.14 10.39 -12.56
C PRO A 25 -13.05 9.00 -13.18
N TRP A 26 -12.94 8.95 -14.49
CA TRP A 26 -12.74 7.70 -15.23
C TRP A 26 -11.35 7.12 -14.97
N LEU A 27 -11.28 5.79 -15.07
CA LEU A 27 -10.02 5.07 -15.14
C LEU A 27 -9.75 4.70 -16.60
N LEU A 28 -8.70 5.28 -17.15
CA LEU A 28 -8.26 5.07 -18.53
C LEU A 28 -7.12 4.04 -18.55
N MET A 29 -6.99 3.29 -19.63
CA MET A 29 -5.82 2.45 -19.89
C MET A 29 -4.97 3.08 -20.99
N ASN A 30 -3.72 3.43 -20.65
CA ASN A 30 -2.80 4.12 -21.58
C ASN A 30 -3.45 5.35 -22.23
N ASN A 31 -4.13 6.18 -21.43
CA ASN A 31 -4.87 7.37 -21.84
C ASN A 31 -6.06 7.11 -22.78
N ASP A 32 -6.52 5.87 -22.91
CA ASP A 32 -7.68 5.54 -23.71
C ASP A 32 -8.78 4.89 -22.86
N LYS A 33 -10.04 5.10 -23.26
CA LYS A 33 -11.18 4.51 -22.58
C LYS A 33 -11.14 2.99 -22.77
N MET A 34 -11.23 2.25 -21.66
CA MET A 34 -11.32 0.79 -21.69
C MET A 34 -12.61 0.34 -22.38
N SER A 35 -12.50 -0.56 -23.35
CA SER A 35 -13.66 -1.20 -23.98
C SER A 35 -13.35 -2.63 -24.42
N LYS A 36 -14.36 -3.51 -24.37
CA LYS A 36 -14.23 -4.90 -24.81
C LYS A 36 -13.90 -5.00 -26.30
N SER A 37 -14.45 -4.10 -27.12
CA SER A 37 -14.22 -4.09 -28.58
C SER A 37 -12.80 -3.69 -28.96
N LYS A 38 -12.11 -2.92 -28.11
CA LYS A 38 -10.70 -2.53 -28.32
C LYS A 38 -9.71 -3.55 -27.76
N GLY A 39 -10.17 -4.52 -26.98
CA GLY A 39 -9.30 -5.50 -26.33
C GLY A 39 -8.38 -4.94 -25.24
N ASN A 40 -8.60 -3.68 -24.80
CA ASN A 40 -7.79 -2.98 -23.79
C ASN A 40 -8.41 -3.02 -22.39
N MET A 41 -9.18 -4.07 -22.08
CA MET A 41 -9.79 -4.23 -20.78
C MET A 41 -8.79 -4.84 -19.78
N LEU A 42 -8.65 -4.21 -18.62
CA LEU A 42 -8.01 -4.81 -17.46
C LEU A 42 -9.08 -5.34 -16.51
N TYR A 43 -8.94 -6.59 -16.13
CA TYR A 43 -9.85 -7.23 -15.19
C TYR A 43 -9.22 -7.21 -13.78
N GLY A 44 -10.02 -6.87 -12.78
CA GLY A 44 -9.56 -6.77 -11.38
C GLY A 44 -8.93 -8.08 -10.88
N ASP A 45 -9.52 -9.22 -11.24
CA ASP A 45 -9.03 -10.55 -10.84
C ASP A 45 -7.64 -10.84 -11.43
N ASP A 46 -7.38 -10.47 -12.69
CA ASP A 46 -6.05 -10.61 -13.31
C ASP A 46 -5.03 -9.72 -12.60
N LEU A 47 -5.38 -8.47 -12.29
CA LEU A 47 -4.51 -7.55 -11.56
C LEU A 47 -4.18 -8.06 -10.15
N VAL A 48 -5.18 -8.55 -9.43
CA VAL A 48 -4.99 -9.13 -8.09
C VAL A 48 -4.11 -10.38 -8.14
N ARG A 49 -4.29 -11.24 -9.16
CA ARG A 49 -3.46 -12.42 -9.37
C ARG A 49 -1.98 -12.06 -9.65
N MET A 50 -1.74 -11.00 -10.43
CA MET A 50 -0.40 -10.57 -10.84
C MET A 50 0.35 -9.79 -9.74
N PHE A 51 -0.33 -8.93 -9.01
CA PHE A 51 0.27 -7.94 -8.12
C PHE A 51 -0.09 -8.12 -6.64
N GLY A 52 -1.12 -8.90 -6.34
CA GLY A 52 -1.71 -9.01 -5.01
C GLY A 52 -2.76 -7.93 -4.72
N LEU A 53 -3.71 -8.27 -3.85
CA LEU A 53 -4.87 -7.42 -3.57
C LEU A 53 -4.46 -6.05 -2.99
N ASP A 54 -3.61 -6.05 -1.97
CA ASP A 54 -3.24 -4.81 -1.26
C ASP A 54 -2.43 -3.86 -2.14
N ALA A 55 -1.56 -4.39 -3.02
CA ALA A 55 -0.80 -3.56 -3.97
C ALA A 55 -1.72 -2.88 -4.98
N ILE A 56 -2.72 -3.59 -5.50
CA ILE A 56 -3.69 -3.03 -6.44
C ILE A 56 -4.61 -2.03 -5.75
N ARG A 57 -5.08 -2.30 -4.53
CA ARG A 57 -5.85 -1.33 -3.76
C ARG A 57 -5.07 -0.05 -3.51
N TYR A 58 -3.81 -0.18 -3.05
CA TYR A 58 -2.92 0.97 -2.86
C TYR A 58 -2.76 1.77 -4.14
N TYR A 59 -2.43 1.10 -5.27
CA TYR A 59 -2.27 1.76 -6.56
C TYR A 59 -3.51 2.57 -6.95
N LEU A 60 -4.69 1.94 -6.95
CA LEU A 60 -5.93 2.58 -7.36
C LEU A 60 -6.29 3.78 -6.48
N LEU A 61 -6.13 3.66 -5.16
CA LEU A 61 -6.47 4.72 -4.22
C LEU A 61 -5.44 5.85 -4.17
N SER A 62 -4.18 5.57 -4.48
CA SER A 62 -3.10 6.56 -4.50
C SER A 62 -2.94 7.29 -5.84
N GLU A 63 -3.37 6.68 -6.95
CA GLU A 63 -3.21 7.25 -8.29
C GLU A 63 -4.41 8.08 -8.73
N MET A 64 -5.62 7.75 -8.24
CA MET A 64 -6.84 8.44 -8.65
C MET A 64 -7.05 9.73 -7.86
N GLY A 65 -6.66 10.86 -8.46
CA GLY A 65 -7.10 12.19 -8.02
C GLY A 65 -8.55 12.45 -8.43
N TYR A 66 -9.19 13.48 -7.81
CA TYR A 66 -10.59 13.84 -8.13
C TYR A 66 -10.72 14.85 -9.27
N GLN A 67 -9.63 15.45 -9.71
CA GLN A 67 -9.66 16.53 -10.70
C GLN A 67 -9.54 16.04 -12.14
N ASN A 68 -8.84 14.93 -12.37
CA ASN A 68 -8.55 14.40 -13.69
C ASN A 68 -8.78 12.89 -13.72
N ASP A 69 -9.01 12.36 -14.93
CA ASP A 69 -9.10 10.93 -15.14
C ASP A 69 -7.80 10.23 -14.73
N GLY A 70 -7.93 9.10 -14.04
CA GLY A 70 -6.81 8.25 -13.68
C GLY A 70 -6.33 7.43 -14.87
N ASN A 71 -5.02 7.20 -14.97
CA ASN A 71 -4.46 6.35 -16.01
C ASN A 71 -3.82 5.12 -15.40
N ILE A 72 -4.28 3.93 -15.79
CA ILE A 72 -3.71 2.67 -15.34
C ILE A 72 -2.83 2.07 -16.42
N SER A 73 -1.65 1.60 -16.03
CA SER A 73 -0.76 0.80 -16.86
C SER A 73 0.02 -0.17 -15.99
N TYR A 74 0.47 -1.28 -16.57
CA TYR A 74 1.33 -2.22 -15.85
C TYR A 74 2.61 -1.54 -15.34
N ASP A 75 3.20 -0.64 -16.14
CA ASP A 75 4.39 0.12 -15.76
C ASP A 75 4.17 1.00 -14.55
N ALA A 76 3.04 1.68 -14.47
CA ALA A 76 2.68 2.52 -13.33
C ALA A 76 2.45 1.68 -12.07
N ILE A 77 1.75 0.54 -12.18
CA ILE A 77 1.54 -0.39 -11.06
C ILE A 77 2.88 -0.94 -10.55
N ILE A 78 3.76 -1.41 -11.46
CA ILE A 78 5.09 -1.92 -11.12
C ILE A 78 5.93 -0.83 -10.43
N SER A 79 5.93 0.38 -10.98
CA SER A 79 6.67 1.51 -10.43
C SER A 79 6.22 1.84 -9.01
N ARG A 80 4.92 2.00 -8.78
CA ARG A 80 4.35 2.28 -7.45
C ARG A 80 4.64 1.14 -6.46
N THR A 81 4.43 -0.11 -6.89
CA THR A 81 4.73 -1.27 -6.04
C THR A 81 6.20 -1.32 -5.66
N ASN A 82 7.11 -1.11 -6.61
CA ASN A 82 8.54 -1.17 -6.36
C ASN A 82 9.05 0.01 -5.50
N ILE A 83 8.60 1.23 -5.78
CA ILE A 83 9.10 2.43 -5.11
C ILE A 83 8.45 2.59 -3.75
N ASP A 84 7.11 2.68 -3.71
CA ASP A 84 6.40 3.03 -2.48
C ASP A 84 6.30 1.84 -1.53
N LEU A 85 5.89 0.68 -2.05
CA LEU A 85 5.59 -0.47 -1.20
C LEU A 85 6.82 -1.32 -0.89
N ALA A 86 7.63 -1.70 -1.88
CA ALA A 86 8.79 -2.55 -1.64
C ALA A 86 9.96 -1.75 -1.06
N ASN A 87 10.36 -0.62 -1.67
CA ASN A 87 11.57 0.10 -1.27
C ASN A 87 11.34 1.03 -0.08
N ILE A 88 10.23 1.81 -0.04
CA ILE A 88 10.02 2.77 1.05
C ILE A 88 9.42 2.06 2.26
N TYR A 89 8.25 1.44 2.13
CA TYR A 89 7.55 0.85 3.28
C TYR A 89 8.11 -0.51 3.68
N GLY A 90 8.15 -1.48 2.77
CA GLY A 90 8.56 -2.85 3.06
C GLY A 90 10.01 -2.96 3.52
N ASN A 91 10.92 -2.19 2.90
CA ASN A 91 12.32 -2.15 3.32
C ASN A 91 12.49 -1.51 4.72
N LEU A 92 11.76 -0.42 5.01
CA LEU A 92 11.77 0.19 6.35
C LEU A 92 11.34 -0.81 7.42
N VAL A 93 10.20 -1.49 7.22
CA VAL A 93 9.68 -2.52 8.13
C VAL A 93 10.70 -3.64 8.34
N SER A 94 11.24 -4.21 7.25
CA SER A 94 12.17 -5.33 7.31
C SER A 94 13.51 -4.95 7.97
N ARG A 95 14.06 -3.77 7.65
CA ARG A 95 15.30 -3.27 8.26
C ARG A 95 15.12 -3.02 9.75
N THR A 96 14.03 -2.36 10.15
CA THR A 96 13.74 -2.09 11.56
C THR A 96 13.58 -3.38 12.36
N ALA A 97 12.78 -4.33 11.86
CA ALA A 97 12.62 -5.64 12.49
C ALA A 97 13.93 -6.40 12.63
N SER A 98 14.77 -6.39 11.58
CA SER A 98 16.08 -7.06 11.59
C SER A 98 17.04 -6.41 12.60
N MET A 99 17.09 -5.09 12.66
CA MET A 99 17.92 -4.35 13.59
C MET A 99 17.51 -4.62 15.06
N ILE A 100 16.20 -4.64 15.36
CA ILE A 100 15.71 -4.97 16.71
C ILE A 100 16.08 -6.42 17.07
N LYS A 101 15.92 -7.39 16.15
CA LYS A 101 16.35 -8.77 16.38
C LYS A 101 17.84 -8.86 16.64
N GLN A 102 18.65 -8.16 15.86
CA GLN A 102 20.11 -8.21 15.96
C GLN A 102 20.65 -7.52 17.22
N TYR A 103 20.11 -6.34 17.57
CA TYR A 103 20.69 -5.51 18.62
C TYR A 103 20.01 -5.67 19.98
N PHE A 104 18.74 -6.09 19.99
CA PHE A 104 17.92 -6.20 21.20
C PHE A 104 17.30 -7.58 21.40
N GLY A 105 17.83 -8.62 20.70
CA GLY A 105 17.30 -9.99 20.84
C GLY A 105 15.83 -10.14 20.45
N GLY A 106 15.33 -9.24 19.60
CA GLY A 106 13.95 -9.24 19.15
C GLY A 106 12.96 -8.50 20.08
N ILE A 107 13.40 -7.94 21.19
CA ILE A 107 12.55 -7.15 22.09
C ILE A 107 12.61 -5.68 21.69
N ILE A 108 11.47 -5.06 21.49
CA ILE A 108 11.37 -3.64 21.14
C ILE A 108 11.75 -2.81 22.37
N PRO A 109 12.79 -1.96 22.30
CA PRO A 109 13.22 -1.18 23.44
C PRO A 109 12.25 -0.03 23.74
N ALA A 110 12.22 0.41 25.02
CA ALA A 110 11.57 1.65 25.40
C ALA A 110 12.46 2.85 25.05
N PRO A 111 11.87 3.99 24.64
CA PRO A 111 12.66 5.21 24.42
C PRO A 111 13.15 5.81 25.75
N SER A 112 14.24 6.57 25.69
CA SER A 112 14.82 7.36 26.80
C SER A 112 14.77 8.86 26.44
N ALA A 113 15.79 9.63 26.81
CA ALA A 113 15.86 11.07 26.52
C ALA A 113 16.03 11.36 25.03
N ASN A 114 15.28 12.34 24.53
CA ASN A 114 15.32 12.75 23.13
C ASN A 114 16.53 13.62 22.83
N GLU A 115 17.06 13.42 21.63
CA GLU A 115 17.97 14.38 20.98
C GLU A 115 17.19 15.26 19.97
N GLU A 116 17.85 16.26 19.42
CA GLU A 116 17.25 17.19 18.45
C GLU A 116 16.72 16.48 17.20
N VAL A 117 17.45 15.48 16.70
CA VAL A 117 17.04 14.69 15.54
C VAL A 117 15.80 13.84 15.80
N ASP A 118 15.58 13.41 17.04
CA ASP A 118 14.37 12.69 17.44
C ASP A 118 13.16 13.62 17.45
N THR A 119 13.36 14.82 18.02
CA THR A 119 12.33 15.86 18.06
C THR A 119 11.90 16.23 16.65
N ALA A 120 12.85 16.41 15.73
CA ALA A 120 12.57 16.71 14.32
C ALA A 120 11.79 15.59 13.64
N LEU A 121 12.10 14.31 13.90
CA LEU A 121 11.32 13.18 13.40
C LEU A 121 9.90 13.20 13.96
N ILE A 122 9.75 13.35 15.27
CA ILE A 122 8.44 13.37 15.96
C ILE A 122 7.55 14.46 15.36
N GLU A 123 8.08 15.66 15.19
CA GLU A 123 7.34 16.79 14.60
C GLU A 123 6.92 16.50 13.17
N THR A 124 7.84 15.97 12.35
CA THR A 124 7.55 15.59 10.96
C THR A 124 6.47 14.52 10.88
N VAL A 125 6.60 13.44 11.66
CA VAL A 125 5.62 12.34 11.66
C VAL A 125 4.23 12.85 12.09
N ARG A 126 4.17 13.71 13.11
CA ARG A 126 2.90 14.31 13.58
C ARG A 126 2.26 15.20 12.52
N ALA A 127 3.06 16.04 11.87
CA ALA A 127 2.57 16.93 10.82
C ALA A 127 2.01 16.16 9.62
N GLU A 128 2.78 15.17 9.12
CA GLU A 128 2.39 14.35 7.99
C GLU A 128 1.19 13.45 8.33
N ALA A 129 1.16 12.87 9.52
CA ALA A 129 0.05 12.04 9.96
C ALA A 129 -1.24 12.85 10.09
N LYS A 130 -1.16 14.07 10.65
CA LYS A 130 -2.31 14.96 10.74
C LYS A 130 -2.82 15.36 9.36
N ALA A 131 -1.94 15.75 8.44
CA ALA A 131 -2.30 16.12 7.08
C ALA A 131 -2.98 14.96 6.35
N ALA A 132 -2.41 13.75 6.45
CA ALA A 132 -3.00 12.55 5.87
C ALA A 132 -4.39 12.26 6.44
N TYR A 133 -4.55 12.32 7.76
CA TYR A 133 -5.83 12.08 8.42
C TYR A 133 -6.91 13.09 8.00
N ASP A 134 -6.58 14.38 7.99
CA ASP A 134 -7.49 15.46 7.58
C ASP A 134 -7.93 15.31 6.10
N LEU A 135 -7.07 14.76 5.25
CA LEU A 135 -7.36 14.47 3.84
C LEU A 135 -8.22 13.21 3.69
N LEU A 136 -7.94 12.15 4.46
CA LEU A 136 -8.77 10.94 4.48
C LEU A 136 -10.21 11.24 4.90
N ASP A 137 -10.41 12.07 5.92
CA ASP A 137 -11.75 12.49 6.37
C ASP A 137 -12.52 13.24 5.27
N LYS A 138 -11.82 13.89 4.36
CA LYS A 138 -12.37 14.58 3.19
C LYS A 138 -12.43 13.73 1.92
N TYR A 139 -11.98 12.46 2.00
CA TYR A 139 -11.88 11.51 0.89
C TYR A 139 -10.81 11.85 -0.18
N TYR A 140 -9.85 12.72 0.11
CA TYR A 140 -8.70 13.00 -0.75
C TYR A 140 -7.64 11.90 -0.59
N LEU A 141 -7.94 10.72 -1.10
CA LEU A 141 -7.17 9.49 -0.84
C LEU A 141 -5.76 9.55 -1.45
N SER A 142 -5.63 10.05 -2.67
CA SER A 142 -4.33 10.17 -3.35
C SER A 142 -3.38 11.14 -2.62
N ASP A 143 -3.91 12.29 -2.21
CA ASP A 143 -3.13 13.29 -1.48
C ASP A 143 -2.73 12.75 -0.10
N ALA A 144 -3.65 12.08 0.60
CA ALA A 144 -3.35 11.43 1.87
C ALA A 144 -2.24 10.37 1.75
N ALA A 145 -2.28 9.54 0.71
CA ALA A 145 -1.21 8.56 0.45
C ALA A 145 0.15 9.24 0.25
N THR A 146 0.19 10.41 -0.38
CA THR A 146 1.43 11.19 -0.55
C THR A 146 2.03 11.60 0.80
N HIS A 147 1.20 12.06 1.75
CA HIS A 147 1.65 12.39 3.11
C HIS A 147 2.11 11.16 3.90
N ILE A 148 1.42 10.02 3.76
CA ILE A 148 1.86 8.78 4.41
C ILE A 148 3.24 8.33 3.88
N ILE A 149 3.46 8.43 2.57
CA ILE A 149 4.77 8.13 1.97
C ILE A 149 5.84 9.14 2.42
N ALA A 150 5.50 10.42 2.59
CA ALA A 150 6.43 11.43 3.11
C ALA A 150 6.86 11.09 4.55
N LEU A 151 5.93 10.67 5.41
CA LEU A 151 6.22 10.17 6.76
C LEU A 151 7.21 9.00 6.72
N LEU A 152 6.97 8.00 5.88
CA LEU A 152 7.86 6.83 5.75
C LEU A 152 9.25 7.21 5.22
N LYS A 153 9.32 8.18 4.29
CA LYS A 153 10.61 8.73 3.82
C LYS A 153 11.37 9.43 4.95
N ALA A 154 10.68 10.16 5.82
CA ALA A 154 11.29 10.77 7.01
C ALA A 154 11.88 9.71 7.95
N CYS A 155 11.17 8.59 8.17
CA CYS A 155 11.70 7.47 8.96
C CYS A 155 12.94 6.81 8.29
N ASN A 156 12.94 6.63 6.96
CA ASN A 156 14.11 6.12 6.26
C ASN A 156 15.30 7.08 6.37
N LYS A 157 15.06 8.40 6.18
CA LYS A 157 16.09 9.43 6.38
C LYS A 157 16.64 9.41 7.81
N TYR A 158 15.79 9.25 8.81
CA TYR A 158 16.21 9.14 10.22
C TYR A 158 17.13 7.95 10.47
N ILE A 159 16.96 6.82 9.79
CA ILE A 159 17.93 5.70 9.84
C ILE A 159 19.28 6.14 9.29
N ASP A 160 19.31 6.87 8.19
CA ASP A 160 20.56 7.31 7.55
C ASP A 160 21.26 8.39 8.41
N ASP A 161 20.51 9.32 9.00
CA ASP A 161 21.04 10.38 9.87
C ASP A 161 21.58 9.83 11.19
N THR A 162 20.92 8.83 11.79
CA THR A 162 21.31 8.25 13.08
C THR A 162 22.29 7.09 12.99
N THR A 163 22.45 6.50 11.81
CA THR A 163 23.38 5.39 11.56
C THR A 163 23.39 4.30 12.63
N PRO A 164 22.26 3.60 12.89
CA PRO A 164 22.10 2.69 14.03
C PRO A 164 23.12 1.55 14.08
N TRP A 165 23.66 1.14 12.94
CA TRP A 165 24.74 0.16 12.86
C TRP A 165 26.08 0.66 13.42
N MET A 166 26.28 1.99 13.50
CA MET A 166 27.43 2.60 14.17
C MET A 166 27.17 2.74 15.66
N LEU A 167 25.96 3.11 16.06
CA LEU A 167 25.57 3.17 17.48
C LEU A 167 25.67 1.79 18.14
N ALA A 168 25.33 0.73 17.44
CA ALA A 168 25.38 -0.65 17.94
C ALA A 168 26.82 -1.16 18.25
N LYS A 169 27.86 -0.47 17.76
CA LYS A 169 29.26 -0.83 18.04
C LYS A 169 29.80 -0.25 19.34
N ASP A 170 29.08 0.68 19.97
CA ASP A 170 29.48 1.43 21.14
C ASP A 170 28.44 1.26 22.27
N GLU A 171 28.79 0.46 23.27
CA GLU A 171 27.85 0.18 24.38
C GLU A 171 27.43 1.46 25.13
N SER A 172 28.26 2.51 25.17
CA SER A 172 27.90 3.77 25.76
C SER A 172 26.76 4.50 25.03
N LYS A 173 26.49 4.13 23.78
CA LYS A 173 25.40 4.68 22.92
C LYS A 173 24.16 3.79 22.88
N ARG A 174 24.07 2.80 23.76
CA ARG A 174 22.95 1.85 23.75
C ARG A 174 21.61 2.54 23.99
N GLU A 175 21.52 3.50 24.90
CA GLU A 175 20.30 4.28 25.15
C GLU A 175 19.88 5.07 23.91
N ARG A 176 20.85 5.63 23.18
CA ARG A 176 20.59 6.31 21.91
C ARG A 176 20.03 5.37 20.86
N LEU A 177 20.58 4.17 20.76
CA LEU A 177 20.09 3.13 19.86
C LEU A 177 18.68 2.66 20.22
N GLN A 178 18.34 2.61 21.51
CA GLN A 178 16.98 2.30 21.99
C GLN A 178 15.97 3.32 21.45
N ASN A 179 16.26 4.62 21.55
CA ASN A 179 15.41 5.68 21.02
C ASN A 179 15.17 5.51 19.52
N VAL A 180 16.25 5.28 18.76
CA VAL A 180 16.17 5.11 17.31
C VAL A 180 15.22 3.97 16.96
N MET A 181 15.37 2.81 17.60
CA MET A 181 14.50 1.66 17.32
C MET A 181 13.05 1.90 17.72
N ALA A 182 12.81 2.47 18.89
CA ALA A 182 11.45 2.76 19.37
C ALA A 182 10.72 3.73 18.44
N TYR A 183 11.38 4.81 18.01
CA TYR A 183 10.76 5.82 17.16
C TYR A 183 10.57 5.36 15.70
N LEU A 184 11.43 4.48 15.19
CA LEU A 184 11.18 3.82 13.91
C LEU A 184 9.94 2.94 13.95
N VAL A 185 9.74 2.17 15.02
CA VAL A 185 8.52 1.37 15.20
C VAL A 185 7.29 2.27 15.30
N GLU A 186 7.39 3.42 16.01
CA GLU A 186 6.30 4.38 16.12
C GLU A 186 5.94 5.01 14.78
N GLY A 187 6.93 5.39 13.99
CA GLY A 187 6.69 5.89 12.63
C GLY A 187 6.04 4.83 11.73
N ILE A 188 6.49 3.57 11.83
CA ILE A 188 5.88 2.43 11.12
C ILE A 188 4.44 2.23 11.59
N ARG A 189 4.17 2.24 12.91
CA ARG A 189 2.82 2.10 13.47
C ARG A 189 1.89 3.19 12.93
N THR A 190 2.32 4.43 12.98
CA THR A 190 1.56 5.58 12.49
C THR A 190 1.21 5.45 11.01
N ALA A 191 2.20 5.15 10.15
CA ALA A 191 1.97 4.94 8.73
C ALA A 191 1.05 3.74 8.46
N THR A 192 1.25 2.63 9.19
CA THR A 192 0.44 1.41 9.05
C THR A 192 -1.02 1.66 9.43
N THR A 193 -1.26 2.43 10.51
CA THR A 193 -2.62 2.83 10.91
C THR A 193 -3.32 3.60 9.78
N LEU A 194 -2.64 4.58 9.19
CA LEU A 194 -3.18 5.37 8.08
C LEU A 194 -3.34 4.56 6.79
N PHE A 195 -2.52 3.53 6.58
CA PHE A 195 -2.64 2.62 5.44
C PHE A 195 -3.70 1.52 5.60
N THR A 196 -4.31 1.36 6.78
CA THR A 196 -5.34 0.34 7.00
C THR A 196 -6.46 0.37 5.93
N PRO A 197 -7.03 1.52 5.51
CA PRO A 197 -8.04 1.55 4.46
C PRO A 197 -7.50 1.21 3.06
N TYR A 198 -6.21 1.39 2.81
CA TYR A 198 -5.58 1.07 1.52
C TYR A 198 -5.20 -0.41 1.43
N MET A 199 -4.55 -0.93 2.46
CA MET A 199 -3.88 -2.24 2.49
C MET A 199 -4.18 -2.97 3.80
N PRO A 200 -5.44 -3.42 4.01
CA PRO A 200 -5.88 -3.97 5.30
C PRO A 200 -5.08 -5.21 5.72
N THR A 201 -4.79 -6.12 4.79
CA THR A 201 -4.03 -7.35 5.09
C THR A 201 -2.58 -7.03 5.45
N THR A 202 -1.95 -6.11 4.73
CA THR A 202 -0.58 -5.65 5.02
C THR A 202 -0.53 -4.95 6.38
N ALA A 203 -1.50 -4.07 6.67
CA ALA A 203 -1.57 -3.38 7.94
C ALA A 203 -1.70 -4.35 9.12
N GLU A 204 -2.56 -5.36 9.01
CA GLU A 204 -2.70 -6.42 10.01
C GLU A 204 -1.40 -7.21 10.21
N ASN A 205 -0.72 -7.57 9.13
CA ASN A 205 0.54 -8.32 9.20
C ASN A 205 1.65 -7.51 9.86
N VAL A 206 1.78 -6.21 9.56
CA VAL A 206 2.77 -5.33 10.18
C VAL A 206 2.44 -5.07 11.65
N ALA A 207 1.17 -4.89 11.98
CA ALA A 207 0.71 -4.76 13.37
C ALA A 207 1.06 -6.02 14.19
N LYS A 208 0.80 -7.21 13.65
CA LYS A 208 1.19 -8.49 14.27
C LYS A 208 2.71 -8.64 14.42
N LEU A 209 3.48 -8.19 13.42
CA LEU A 209 4.95 -8.29 13.43
C LEU A 209 5.57 -7.57 14.63
N PHE A 210 5.09 -6.37 14.96
CA PHE A 210 5.60 -5.55 16.08
C PHE A 210 4.72 -5.62 17.32
N GLY A 211 3.56 -6.25 17.27
CA GLY A 211 2.65 -6.37 18.41
C GLY A 211 1.99 -5.05 18.80
N PHE A 212 1.77 -4.13 17.84
CA PHE A 212 1.02 -2.90 18.10
C PHE A 212 -0.41 -2.97 17.56
N ASP A 213 -1.28 -2.10 18.05
CA ASP A 213 -2.60 -1.88 17.44
C ASP A 213 -2.59 -0.71 16.45
N THR A 214 -3.59 -0.70 15.56
CA THR A 214 -3.80 0.34 14.56
C THR A 214 -4.93 1.30 14.95
N SER A 215 -5.07 1.58 16.25
CA SER A 215 -6.07 2.51 16.76
C SER A 215 -5.73 3.95 16.39
N LEU A 216 -6.72 4.70 15.91
CA LEU A 216 -6.58 6.12 15.59
C LEU A 216 -6.38 6.99 16.84
N ASP A 217 -6.83 6.55 18.01
CA ASP A 217 -6.65 7.26 19.27
C ASP A 217 -5.18 7.45 19.65
N LYS A 218 -4.31 6.58 19.11
CA LYS A 218 -2.87 6.59 19.37
C LYS A 218 -2.06 7.13 18.20
N LEU A 219 -2.71 7.72 17.19
CA LEU A 219 -2.04 8.16 15.99
C LEU A 219 -0.96 9.21 16.31
N ALA A 220 0.31 8.87 16.01
CA ALA A 220 1.48 9.72 16.22
C ALA A 220 1.65 10.26 17.68
N ASP A 221 1.18 9.51 18.69
CA ASP A 221 1.28 9.93 20.10
C ASP A 221 2.69 9.80 20.68
N PHE A 222 3.53 8.95 20.08
CA PHE A 222 4.91 8.67 20.50
C PHE A 222 5.05 8.16 21.93
N LYS A 223 4.02 7.49 22.45
CA LYS A 223 4.10 6.83 23.77
C LYS A 223 4.84 5.51 23.72
N CYS A 224 4.99 4.92 22.54
CA CYS A 224 5.69 3.67 22.32
C CYS A 224 5.21 2.54 23.26
N ASP A 225 3.90 2.42 23.46
CA ASP A 225 3.28 1.47 24.38
C ASP A 225 3.46 -0.02 23.94
N PHE A 226 3.99 -0.24 22.77
CA PHE A 226 4.46 -1.53 22.25
C PHE A 226 5.86 -1.92 22.76
N ALA A 227 6.55 -1.05 23.50
CA ALA A 227 7.86 -1.38 24.08
C ALA A 227 7.76 -2.61 24.98
N GLY A 228 8.74 -3.51 24.87
CA GLY A 228 8.73 -4.82 25.51
C GLY A 228 8.10 -5.93 24.67
N ASN A 229 7.38 -5.64 23.59
CA ASN A 229 6.85 -6.64 22.69
C ASN A 229 7.99 -7.33 21.92
N THR A 230 7.76 -8.59 21.57
CA THR A 230 8.69 -9.36 20.75
C THR A 230 8.34 -9.21 19.27
N VAL A 231 9.33 -8.86 18.45
CA VAL A 231 9.20 -8.79 16.99
C VAL A 231 9.02 -10.19 16.41
N GLY A 232 7.93 -10.41 15.74
CA GLY A 232 7.58 -11.67 15.08
C GLY A 232 8.47 -12.01 13.89
N GLU A 233 8.11 -13.07 13.15
CA GLU A 233 8.80 -13.40 11.91
C GLU A 233 8.45 -12.41 10.81
N CYS A 234 9.50 -11.86 10.16
CA CYS A 234 9.35 -10.88 9.09
C CYS A 234 9.62 -11.56 7.73
N GLY A 235 8.56 -11.86 6.99
CA GLY A 235 8.67 -12.14 5.56
C GLY A 235 8.79 -10.86 4.74
N LYS A 236 9.03 -10.99 3.43
CA LYS A 236 8.92 -9.83 2.52
C LYS A 236 7.46 -9.41 2.42
N LEU A 237 7.14 -8.18 2.83
CA LEU A 237 5.80 -7.61 2.68
C LEU A 237 5.42 -7.45 1.21
N PHE A 238 6.35 -6.93 0.42
CA PHE A 238 6.20 -6.75 -1.03
C PHE A 238 7.49 -7.19 -1.72
N ALA A 239 7.35 -8.10 -2.68
CA ALA A 239 8.45 -8.47 -3.56
C ALA A 239 8.65 -7.38 -4.61
N ARG A 240 9.91 -7.05 -4.90
CA ARG A 240 10.23 -6.19 -6.04
C ARG A 240 9.94 -6.94 -7.33
N ILE A 241 9.24 -6.29 -8.24
CA ILE A 241 8.84 -6.85 -9.53
C ILE A 241 9.89 -6.46 -10.58
N ASP A 242 10.50 -7.44 -11.22
CA ASP A 242 11.35 -7.20 -12.39
C ASP A 242 10.46 -7.02 -13.63
N LYS A 243 10.55 -5.83 -14.25
CA LYS A 243 9.71 -5.49 -15.40
C LYS A 243 9.97 -6.42 -16.60
N ALA A 244 11.23 -6.76 -16.88
CA ALA A 244 11.57 -7.58 -18.04
C ALA A 244 11.06 -9.01 -17.87
N GLU A 245 11.08 -9.54 -16.65
CA GLU A 245 10.52 -10.84 -16.33
C GLU A 245 8.98 -10.83 -16.40
N PHE A 246 8.37 -9.76 -15.86
CA PHE A 246 6.93 -9.55 -15.92
C PHE A 246 6.42 -9.47 -17.38
N ASP A 247 7.08 -8.70 -18.24
CA ASP A 247 6.71 -8.55 -19.65
C ASP A 247 6.81 -9.89 -20.40
N LYS A 248 7.83 -10.70 -20.12
CA LYS A 248 7.97 -12.07 -20.68
C LYS A 248 6.84 -12.99 -20.24
N GLN A 249 6.47 -12.93 -18.97
CA GLN A 249 5.37 -13.74 -18.44
C GLN A 249 4.04 -13.33 -19.06
N LEU A 250 3.80 -12.03 -19.18
CA LEU A 250 2.58 -11.48 -19.80
C LEU A 250 2.45 -11.90 -21.27
N ALA A 251 3.53 -11.83 -22.05
CA ALA A 251 3.57 -12.26 -23.42
C ALA A 251 3.24 -13.77 -23.55
N LYS A 252 3.82 -14.61 -22.70
CA LYS A 252 3.55 -16.04 -22.67
C LYS A 252 2.08 -16.36 -22.33
N GLU A 253 1.52 -15.67 -21.32
CA GLU A 253 0.10 -15.84 -20.98
C GLU A 253 -0.83 -15.41 -22.13
N ALA A 254 -0.46 -14.37 -22.88
CA ALA A 254 -1.21 -13.93 -24.06
C ALA A 254 -1.18 -14.98 -25.17
N GLU A 255 -0.02 -15.57 -25.49
CA GLU A 255 0.13 -16.65 -26.46
C GLU A 255 -0.67 -17.91 -26.07
N GLU A 256 -0.66 -18.27 -24.79
CA GLU A 256 -1.43 -19.41 -24.28
C GLU A 256 -2.94 -19.18 -24.38
N LYS A 257 -3.41 -17.95 -24.07
CA LYS A 257 -4.82 -17.56 -24.24
C LYS A 257 -5.25 -17.60 -25.71
N GLU A 258 -4.39 -17.14 -26.62
CA GLU A 258 -4.67 -17.16 -28.05
C GLU A 258 -4.75 -18.59 -28.61
N LYS A 259 -3.81 -19.48 -28.22
CA LYS A 259 -3.85 -20.91 -28.58
C LYS A 259 -5.14 -21.58 -28.12
N LYS A 260 -5.55 -21.37 -26.87
CA LYS A 260 -6.81 -21.91 -26.31
C LYS A 260 -8.05 -21.36 -27.04
N ALA A 261 -8.02 -20.09 -27.46
CA ALA A 261 -9.11 -19.48 -28.21
C ALA A 261 -9.20 -20.01 -29.64
N LEU A 262 -8.08 -20.47 -30.22
CA LEU A 262 -8.03 -21.11 -31.53
C LEU A 262 -8.48 -22.58 -31.50
N GLU A 263 -8.10 -23.32 -30.41
CA GLU A 263 -8.53 -24.72 -30.24
C GLU A 263 -10.06 -24.90 -30.14
N GLY A 264 -10.81 -23.85 -29.79
CA GLY A 264 -12.29 -23.87 -29.76
C GLY A 264 -12.96 -23.36 -31.03
N LYS A 265 -12.21 -22.94 -32.07
CA LYS A 265 -12.77 -22.45 -33.31
C LYS A 265 -12.85 -23.60 -34.31
N ILE A 266 -14.05 -23.95 -34.71
CA ILE A 266 -14.32 -24.85 -35.85
C ILE A 266 -14.08 -24.02 -37.11
N ASP A 267 -13.26 -24.55 -38.04
CA ASP A 267 -13.05 -23.90 -39.34
C ASP A 267 -14.38 -23.92 -40.15
N ILE A 268 -14.55 -22.91 -41.00
CA ILE A 268 -15.74 -22.79 -41.84
C ILE A 268 -15.97 -24.06 -42.70
N GLU A 269 -14.88 -24.72 -43.10
CA GLU A 269 -14.92 -26.00 -43.84
C GLU A 269 -15.39 -27.17 -42.97
N ASP A 270 -15.09 -27.16 -41.70
CA ASP A 270 -15.56 -28.17 -40.74
C ASP A 270 -17.00 -27.92 -40.32
N PHE A 271 -17.40 -26.63 -40.22
CA PHE A 271 -18.81 -26.28 -40.01
C PHE A 271 -19.71 -26.72 -41.14
N ALA A 272 -19.21 -26.64 -42.40
CA ALA A 272 -19.94 -27.11 -43.57
C ALA A 272 -20.16 -28.63 -43.59
N LYS A 273 -19.38 -29.40 -42.81
CA LYS A 273 -19.53 -30.88 -42.70
C LYS A 273 -20.52 -31.31 -41.62
N VAL A 274 -21.04 -30.38 -40.80
CA VAL A 274 -22.00 -30.67 -39.74
C VAL A 274 -23.38 -30.90 -40.40
N SER A 275 -23.81 -32.13 -40.52
CA SER A 275 -25.20 -32.48 -40.85
C SER A 275 -26.09 -32.15 -39.65
N LEU A 276 -26.97 -31.17 -39.82
CA LEU A 276 -28.09 -30.99 -38.88
C LEU A 276 -29.07 -32.13 -39.11
N VAL A 277 -29.17 -33.05 -38.17
CA VAL A 277 -30.16 -34.11 -38.10
C VAL A 277 -31.41 -33.57 -37.41
#